data_26bde6bec78ec4bdd65d54bacbd22a9c
#
_entry.id   26bde6bec78ec4bdd65d54bacbd22a9c
#
_cell.length_a   1.000
_cell.length_b   1.000
_cell.length_c   1.000
_cell.angle_alpha   90.00
_cell.angle_beta   90.00
_cell.angle_gamma   90.00
#
_symmetry.space_group_name_H-M   'P 1'
#
loop_
_entity.id
_entity.type
_entity.pdbx_description
1 polymer ?
#
loop_
_entity_poly.entity_id
_entity_poly.type
_entity_poly.pdbx_seq_one_letter_code
_entity_poly.pdbx_strand_id
1 'polypeptide(L)'
;MPGRRAPLAVVAVGIATAATLTAASGDAPAAAAATTTFTATADAFVDSSAAATNHGTSGQLGVDGSPVKRLFLKFTVSGLPGAVSGAKLRVHTDDVADAHSGAGGTFRATTDTTWSETGVTWNDQPAIDGTALGELGAVSRNAWHELDVTSYVTGNGTYSIGVTSTSTDGADYDSRETGATAPQLVVTTGTTTTTPAPSADPVLVGVGDISDSGSGDSVTADLLDDIPGTVFTLGDNVYDSGTRSEFSSYYEPTWGRHKARTRPSPGNHDYNTSGASGYYDYFGAQAGPSGRGYYSYDLGDWHVISLNSNISMSAGSPQERWLRADLAASTKRCTVAYWHHPLFTSGANHSPSTATRPLFQALYDYNADVVLTGHNHQYERFAPQNPNGGLDTARGIRSFVAGMGGAGHYRFGTIKPNSEARNSDTYGVLKLTLHSDSYDWQFVPEAGRSYSDSGTTACH
;
A
#
# COMPACT_ATOMS: atom_id res chain seq x y z
N MET A 1 56.85 75.62 -45.20
CA MET A 1 57.33 74.29 -44.80
C MET A 1 56.11 73.50 -44.32
N PRO A 2 55.95 72.25 -44.77
CA PRO A 2 54.63 71.69 -45.05
C PRO A 2 53.96 70.97 -43.83
N GLY A 3 52.64 71.21 -43.73
CA GLY A 3 51.78 70.51 -42.79
C GLY A 3 51.42 69.11 -43.22
N ARG A 4 51.44 68.21 -42.30
CA ARG A 4 50.92 66.84 -42.46
C ARG A 4 49.46 66.77 -42.06
N ARG A 5 48.64 66.38 -43.03
CA ARG A 5 47.23 66.00 -42.81
C ARG A 5 47.15 64.57 -42.22
N ALA A 6 46.44 64.40 -41.16
CA ALA A 6 46.04 63.06 -40.63
C ALA A 6 44.78 62.55 -41.36
N PRO A 7 44.68 61.24 -41.65
CA PRO A 7 43.48 60.69 -42.28
C PRO A 7 42.31 60.45 -41.30
N LEU A 8 41.11 60.75 -41.76
CA LEU A 8 39.85 60.40 -41.09
C LEU A 8 39.68 58.88 -41.05
N ALA A 9 39.43 58.34 -39.87
CA ALA A 9 39.00 56.98 -39.72
C ALA A 9 37.47 56.89 -39.90
N VAL A 10 37.04 56.11 -40.88
CA VAL A 10 35.62 55.75 -41.10
C VAL A 10 35.31 54.64 -40.17
N VAL A 11 34.38 54.87 -39.22
CA VAL A 11 33.82 53.83 -38.32
C VAL A 11 32.68 53.17 -39.09
N ALA A 12 32.87 51.92 -39.49
CA ALA A 12 31.82 51.09 -40.05
C ALA A 12 31.00 50.47 -38.86
N VAL A 13 29.74 50.88 -38.76
CA VAL A 13 28.77 50.25 -37.84
C VAL A 13 28.30 48.94 -38.45
N GLY A 14 28.81 47.86 -37.94
CA GLY A 14 28.32 46.52 -38.28
C GLY A 14 27.02 46.21 -37.52
N ILE A 15 25.93 46.07 -38.26
CA ILE A 15 24.66 45.56 -37.71
C ILE A 15 24.82 44.04 -37.56
N ALA A 16 24.93 43.58 -36.30
CA ALA A 16 24.87 42.16 -35.99
C ALA A 16 23.40 41.71 -36.00
N THR A 17 22.96 40.98 -37.00
CA THR A 17 21.71 40.25 -37.01
C THR A 17 21.86 39.01 -36.12
N ALA A 18 21.21 39.02 -34.97
CA ALA A 18 21.07 37.84 -34.12
C ALA A 18 20.13 36.84 -34.81
N ALA A 19 20.68 35.74 -35.31
CA ALA A 19 19.90 34.60 -35.75
C ALA A 19 19.42 33.83 -34.52
N THR A 20 18.14 33.91 -34.21
CA THR A 20 17.49 33.03 -33.26
C THR A 20 17.42 31.61 -33.82
N LEU A 21 18.28 30.72 -33.34
CA LEU A 21 18.09 29.29 -33.56
C LEU A 21 16.86 28.86 -32.75
N THR A 22 15.72 28.65 -33.40
CA THR A 22 14.64 27.87 -32.87
C THR A 22 15.07 26.39 -32.89
N ALA A 23 15.44 25.85 -31.74
CA ALA A 23 15.57 24.41 -31.59
C ALA A 23 14.18 23.81 -31.78
N ALA A 24 13.95 23.12 -32.88
CA ALA A 24 12.82 22.24 -33.05
C ALA A 24 13.01 21.08 -32.06
N SER A 25 12.23 21.05 -30.98
CA SER A 25 12.06 19.87 -30.16
C SER A 25 11.35 18.83 -31.03
N GLY A 26 12.13 18.01 -31.72
CA GLY A 26 11.60 16.80 -32.34
C GLY A 26 11.20 15.84 -31.24
N ASP A 27 9.90 15.63 -31.04
CA ASP A 27 9.38 14.53 -30.26
C ASP A 27 9.90 13.24 -30.87
N ALA A 28 10.81 12.56 -30.17
CA ALA A 28 11.18 11.20 -30.52
C ALA A 28 9.91 10.33 -30.41
N PRO A 29 9.61 9.45 -31.38
CA PRO A 29 8.43 8.59 -31.29
C PRO A 29 8.52 7.77 -30.00
N ALA A 30 7.42 7.77 -29.24
CA ALA A 30 7.31 6.94 -28.06
C ALA A 30 7.62 5.49 -28.45
N ALA A 31 8.58 4.88 -27.80
CA ALA A 31 8.90 3.49 -28.08
C ALA A 31 7.70 2.63 -27.69
N ALA A 32 7.32 1.68 -28.55
CA ALA A 32 6.16 0.82 -28.35
C ALA A 32 6.34 -0.07 -27.13
N ALA A 33 5.24 -0.35 -26.40
CA ALA A 33 5.25 -1.31 -25.31
C ALA A 33 5.79 -2.66 -25.82
N ALA A 34 6.78 -3.22 -25.13
CA ALA A 34 7.36 -4.50 -25.49
C ALA A 34 6.65 -5.61 -24.70
N THR A 35 6.21 -6.65 -25.41
CA THR A 35 5.60 -7.84 -24.80
C THR A 35 6.56 -9.00 -24.91
N THR A 36 6.86 -9.64 -23.78
CA THR A 36 7.71 -10.85 -23.70
C THR A 36 6.90 -11.99 -23.11
N THR A 37 6.94 -13.14 -23.75
CA THR A 37 6.27 -14.36 -23.26
C THR A 37 7.29 -15.29 -22.64
N PHE A 38 7.02 -15.72 -21.41
CA PHE A 38 7.79 -16.73 -20.70
C PHE A 38 6.95 -18.00 -20.59
N THR A 39 7.51 -19.15 -20.95
CA THR A 39 6.88 -20.45 -20.71
C THR A 39 7.18 -20.93 -19.29
N ALA A 40 6.34 -21.80 -18.74
CA ALA A 40 6.59 -22.40 -17.44
C ALA A 40 7.96 -23.10 -17.43
N THR A 41 8.75 -22.85 -16.40
CA THR A 41 10.06 -23.49 -16.18
C THR A 41 9.95 -24.80 -15.41
N ALA A 42 8.83 -25.00 -14.70
CA ALA A 42 8.41 -26.22 -14.06
C ALA A 42 6.88 -26.18 -13.88
N ASP A 43 6.24 -27.31 -14.04
CA ASP A 43 4.85 -27.51 -13.63
C ASP A 43 4.59 -28.94 -13.17
N ALA A 44 3.56 -29.15 -12.40
CA ALA A 44 3.11 -30.45 -11.96
C ALA A 44 1.70 -30.33 -11.35
N PHE A 45 0.97 -31.44 -11.33
CA PHE A 45 -0.15 -31.58 -10.43
C PHE A 45 0.12 -32.62 -9.34
N VAL A 46 -0.60 -32.53 -8.26
CA VAL A 46 -0.56 -33.46 -7.14
C VAL A 46 -1.98 -34.00 -6.89
N ASP A 47 -2.08 -35.28 -6.55
CA ASP A 47 -3.35 -36.01 -6.41
C ASP A 47 -3.45 -36.64 -5.00
N SER A 48 -4.50 -36.32 -4.27
CA SER A 48 -4.75 -36.85 -2.91
C SER A 48 -4.98 -38.38 -2.91
N SER A 49 -5.44 -38.95 -4.02
CA SER A 49 -5.65 -40.39 -4.16
C SER A 49 -4.36 -41.16 -4.50
N ALA A 50 -3.30 -40.44 -4.92
CA ALA A 50 -2.00 -40.99 -5.30
C ALA A 50 -0.86 -40.23 -4.59
N ALA A 51 -0.96 -40.10 -3.24
CA ALA A 51 -0.25 -39.11 -2.44
C ALA A 51 1.30 -39.15 -2.54
N ALA A 52 1.90 -40.26 -2.91
CA ALA A 52 3.36 -40.39 -3.10
C ALA A 52 3.78 -40.37 -4.57
N THR A 53 2.84 -40.20 -5.50
CA THR A 53 3.13 -40.20 -6.94
C THR A 53 3.46 -38.77 -7.39
N ASN A 54 4.58 -38.66 -8.14
CA ASN A 54 4.92 -37.42 -8.82
C ASN A 54 4.30 -37.42 -10.24
N HIS A 55 3.71 -36.29 -10.63
CA HIS A 55 3.08 -36.09 -11.94
C HIS A 55 3.75 -34.99 -12.78
N GLY A 56 4.99 -34.61 -12.46
CA GLY A 56 5.72 -33.54 -13.13
C GLY A 56 6.14 -33.78 -14.56
N THR A 57 5.88 -35.00 -15.12
CA THR A 57 6.13 -35.31 -16.55
C THR A 57 4.84 -35.63 -17.30
N SER A 58 3.70 -35.31 -16.68
CA SER A 58 2.39 -35.49 -17.30
C SER A 58 2.16 -34.42 -18.37
N GLY A 59 1.59 -34.79 -19.52
CA GLY A 59 1.11 -33.83 -20.53
C GLY A 59 -0.09 -32.99 -20.06
N GLN A 60 -0.71 -33.34 -18.93
CA GLN A 60 -1.89 -32.70 -18.35
C GLN A 60 -1.64 -32.24 -16.93
N LEU A 61 -2.29 -31.15 -16.55
CA LEU A 61 -2.31 -30.55 -15.22
C LEU A 61 -3.75 -30.53 -14.71
N GLY A 62 -4.11 -31.50 -13.86
CA GLY A 62 -5.45 -31.59 -13.30
C GLY A 62 -5.63 -30.69 -12.08
N VAL A 63 -6.78 -30.04 -11.98
CA VAL A 63 -7.28 -29.40 -10.77
C VAL A 63 -8.69 -29.86 -10.48
N ASP A 64 -8.95 -30.38 -9.27
CA ASP A 64 -10.22 -31.05 -8.93
C ASP A 64 -10.50 -30.96 -7.42
N GLY A 65 -11.77 -30.96 -7.05
CA GLY A 65 -12.24 -31.03 -5.66
C GLY A 65 -12.45 -32.48 -5.15
N SER A 66 -12.57 -33.49 -6.03
CA SER A 66 -12.74 -34.89 -5.62
C SER A 66 -12.44 -35.91 -6.75
N PRO A 67 -11.31 -36.70 -6.68
CA PRO A 67 -10.26 -36.57 -5.67
C PRO A 67 -9.59 -35.21 -5.73
N VAL A 68 -9.11 -34.72 -4.60
CA VAL A 68 -8.50 -33.40 -4.60
C VAL A 68 -7.22 -33.42 -5.40
N LYS A 69 -7.21 -32.61 -6.47
CA LYS A 69 -5.99 -32.34 -7.27
C LYS A 69 -5.67 -30.85 -7.18
N ARG A 70 -4.38 -30.55 -7.13
CA ARG A 70 -3.84 -29.18 -7.15
C ARG A 70 -2.75 -29.12 -8.19
N LEU A 71 -2.69 -28.03 -8.93
CA LEU A 71 -1.58 -27.85 -9.87
C LEU A 71 -0.67 -26.70 -9.42
N PHE A 72 0.58 -26.78 -9.83
CA PHE A 72 1.64 -25.81 -9.53
C PHE A 72 2.32 -25.40 -10.83
N LEU A 73 2.51 -24.07 -11.01
CA LEU A 73 3.22 -23.49 -12.15
C LEU A 73 4.38 -22.66 -11.62
N LYS A 74 5.54 -22.73 -12.27
CA LYS A 74 6.70 -21.90 -11.98
C LYS A 74 7.20 -21.22 -13.23
N PHE A 75 7.46 -19.92 -13.14
CA PHE A 75 7.99 -19.09 -14.22
C PHE A 75 9.26 -18.38 -13.75
N THR A 76 10.26 -18.30 -14.63
CA THR A 76 11.43 -17.45 -14.42
C THR A 76 11.40 -16.31 -15.43
N VAL A 77 11.17 -15.11 -14.95
CA VAL A 77 11.17 -13.88 -15.73
C VAL A 77 12.56 -13.27 -15.67
N SER A 78 13.16 -12.98 -16.81
CA SER A 78 14.48 -12.38 -16.90
C SER A 78 14.64 -11.57 -18.18
N GLY A 79 15.54 -10.58 -18.16
CA GLY A 79 15.86 -9.79 -19.34
C GLY A 79 14.75 -8.82 -19.77
N LEU A 80 13.86 -8.42 -18.86
CA LEU A 80 12.83 -7.43 -19.16
C LEU A 80 13.49 -6.09 -19.53
N PRO A 81 13.09 -5.43 -20.63
CA PRO A 81 13.69 -4.18 -21.08
C PRO A 81 13.23 -2.95 -20.29
N GLY A 82 12.26 -3.08 -19.42
CA GLY A 82 11.68 -1.98 -18.63
C GLY A 82 10.79 -2.46 -17.50
N ALA A 83 10.15 -1.52 -16.81
CA ALA A 83 9.19 -1.82 -15.76
C ALA A 83 7.96 -2.56 -16.31
N VAL A 84 7.42 -3.49 -15.53
CA VAL A 84 6.21 -4.23 -15.89
C VAL A 84 5.02 -3.28 -15.85
N SER A 85 4.29 -3.19 -16.96
CA SER A 85 3.05 -2.43 -17.10
C SER A 85 1.81 -3.33 -17.21
N GLY A 86 2.02 -4.64 -17.41
CA GLY A 86 0.96 -5.63 -17.44
C GLY A 86 1.54 -7.03 -17.44
N ALA A 87 0.86 -7.97 -16.79
CA ALA A 87 1.21 -9.39 -16.84
C ALA A 87 -0.04 -10.26 -16.87
N LYS A 88 -0.06 -11.21 -17.76
CA LYS A 88 -1.15 -12.18 -17.90
C LYS A 88 -0.63 -13.60 -17.82
N LEU A 89 -1.21 -14.39 -16.94
CA LEU A 89 -1.07 -15.83 -16.96
C LEU A 89 -2.02 -16.40 -18.01
N ARG A 90 -1.53 -17.25 -18.90
CA ARG A 90 -2.31 -17.95 -19.90
C ARG A 90 -2.16 -19.45 -19.69
N VAL A 91 -3.27 -20.12 -19.58
CA VAL A 91 -3.35 -21.60 -19.50
C VAL A 91 -4.29 -22.09 -20.60
N HIS A 92 -3.95 -23.22 -21.19
CA HIS A 92 -4.76 -23.84 -22.25
C HIS A 92 -5.41 -25.10 -21.68
N THR A 93 -6.73 -25.22 -21.82
CA THR A 93 -7.45 -26.47 -21.48
C THR A 93 -7.17 -27.55 -22.54
N ASP A 94 -6.85 -28.73 -22.05
CA ASP A 94 -6.57 -29.89 -22.91
C ASP A 94 -7.73 -30.20 -23.88
N ASP A 95 -7.41 -30.96 -24.94
CA ASP A 95 -8.38 -31.43 -25.94
C ASP A 95 -9.01 -32.81 -25.59
N VAL A 96 -8.92 -33.26 -24.33
CA VAL A 96 -9.64 -34.44 -23.87
C VAL A 96 -11.10 -34.15 -23.58
N ALA A 97 -11.95 -35.16 -23.60
CA ALA A 97 -13.40 -34.96 -23.54
C ALA A 97 -13.85 -34.21 -22.27
N ASP A 98 -13.22 -34.46 -21.14
CA ASP A 98 -13.62 -33.94 -19.82
C ASP A 98 -12.68 -32.81 -19.30
N ALA A 99 -11.91 -32.16 -20.19
CA ALA A 99 -11.00 -31.09 -19.81
C ALA A 99 -11.72 -29.77 -19.47
N HIS A 100 -12.97 -29.61 -19.89
CA HIS A 100 -13.80 -28.45 -19.57
C HIS A 100 -14.38 -28.55 -18.17
N SER A 101 -14.62 -27.41 -17.53
CA SER A 101 -15.24 -27.36 -16.20
C SER A 101 -16.08 -26.10 -16.03
N GLY A 102 -17.09 -26.19 -15.17
CA GLY A 102 -17.82 -25.02 -14.68
C GLY A 102 -17.00 -24.10 -13.79
N ALA A 103 -15.83 -24.57 -13.30
CA ALA A 103 -14.91 -23.84 -12.44
C ALA A 103 -13.44 -24.23 -12.73
N GLY A 104 -12.74 -23.38 -13.46
CA GLY A 104 -11.35 -23.59 -13.85
C GLY A 104 -10.32 -23.46 -12.72
N GLY A 105 -10.75 -23.03 -11.53
CA GLY A 105 -9.94 -23.02 -10.32
C GLY A 105 -9.56 -21.62 -9.80
N THR A 106 -9.14 -21.61 -8.54
CA THR A 106 -8.64 -20.43 -7.83
C THR A 106 -7.12 -20.42 -7.86
N PHE A 107 -6.54 -19.37 -8.43
CA PHE A 107 -5.10 -19.16 -8.59
C PHE A 107 -4.57 -18.31 -7.44
N ARG A 108 -3.50 -18.78 -6.80
CA ARG A 108 -2.83 -18.09 -5.68
C ARG A 108 -1.32 -18.11 -5.86
N ALA A 109 -0.65 -17.05 -5.40
CA ALA A 109 0.80 -17.09 -5.29
C ALA A 109 1.21 -18.18 -4.29
N THR A 110 2.41 -18.75 -4.46
CA THR A 110 3.08 -19.57 -3.45
C THR A 110 4.41 -18.93 -3.12
N THR A 111 4.76 -18.86 -1.82
CA THR A 111 6.04 -18.25 -1.39
C THR A 111 7.23 -19.17 -1.68
N ASP A 112 7.01 -20.49 -1.71
CA ASP A 112 8.04 -21.45 -2.09
C ASP A 112 8.25 -21.50 -3.61
N THR A 113 9.40 -21.05 -4.06
CA THR A 113 9.86 -21.12 -5.44
C THR A 113 10.92 -22.23 -5.65
N THR A 114 11.25 -23.00 -4.61
CA THR A 114 12.34 -23.99 -4.63
C THR A 114 11.91 -25.40 -4.99
N TRP A 115 10.60 -25.71 -4.98
CA TRP A 115 10.08 -27.03 -5.33
C TRP A 115 10.56 -27.47 -6.72
N SER A 116 10.72 -28.77 -6.92
CA SER A 116 11.10 -29.31 -8.21
C SER A 116 9.95 -30.08 -8.86
N GLU A 117 9.83 -29.97 -10.16
CA GLU A 117 8.82 -30.62 -10.98
C GLU A 117 8.80 -32.15 -10.77
N THR A 118 9.96 -32.77 -10.74
CA THR A 118 10.10 -34.22 -10.58
C THR A 118 10.13 -34.68 -9.12
N GLY A 119 10.05 -33.76 -8.17
CA GLY A 119 10.08 -34.06 -6.74
C GLY A 119 8.75 -33.82 -6.03
N VAL A 120 7.91 -32.92 -6.55
CA VAL A 120 6.64 -32.58 -5.88
C VAL A 120 5.64 -33.73 -5.93
N THR A 121 5.05 -34.03 -4.76
CA THR A 121 3.97 -35.01 -4.57
C THR A 121 2.89 -34.41 -3.70
N TRP A 122 1.77 -35.09 -3.54
CA TRP A 122 0.74 -34.61 -2.59
C TRP A 122 1.29 -34.47 -1.16
N ASN A 123 2.19 -35.38 -0.74
CA ASN A 123 2.79 -35.35 0.59
C ASN A 123 3.80 -34.22 0.79
N ASP A 124 4.48 -33.80 -0.27
CA ASP A 124 5.59 -32.85 -0.23
C ASP A 124 5.33 -31.60 -1.11
N GLN A 125 4.05 -31.24 -1.29
CA GLN A 125 3.68 -30.09 -2.07
C GLN A 125 4.00 -28.79 -1.33
N PRO A 126 4.37 -27.70 -2.05
CA PRO A 126 4.51 -26.40 -1.45
C PRO A 126 3.18 -25.90 -0.90
N ALA A 127 3.24 -25.10 0.18
CA ALA A 127 2.05 -24.45 0.71
C ALA A 127 1.50 -23.44 -0.31
N ILE A 128 0.18 -23.44 -0.50
CA ILE A 128 -0.51 -22.40 -1.30
C ILE A 128 -0.91 -21.30 -0.31
N ASP A 129 0.07 -20.50 0.13
CA ASP A 129 0.02 -19.59 1.27
C ASP A 129 -0.02 -18.10 0.88
N GLY A 130 0.16 -17.79 -0.40
CA GLY A 130 0.21 -16.42 -0.89
C GLY A 130 -1.15 -15.81 -1.22
N THR A 131 -1.10 -14.58 -1.72
CA THR A 131 -2.28 -13.79 -2.11
C THR A 131 -3.09 -14.48 -3.21
N ALA A 132 -4.41 -14.33 -3.19
CA ALA A 132 -5.25 -14.73 -4.30
C ALA A 132 -4.93 -13.84 -5.51
N LEU A 133 -4.71 -14.47 -6.67
CA LEU A 133 -4.43 -13.80 -7.95
C LEU A 133 -5.71 -13.66 -8.78
N GLY A 134 -6.68 -14.53 -8.56
CA GLY A 134 -7.98 -14.53 -9.21
C GLY A 134 -8.52 -15.95 -9.44
N GLU A 135 -9.65 -16.01 -10.12
CA GLU A 135 -10.35 -17.25 -10.42
C GLU A 135 -10.66 -17.33 -11.91
N LEU A 136 -10.52 -18.52 -12.47
CA LEU A 136 -11.14 -18.85 -13.76
C LEU A 136 -12.48 -19.53 -13.47
N GLY A 137 -13.55 -18.90 -13.91
CA GLY A 137 -14.88 -19.50 -13.88
C GLY A 137 -15.00 -20.70 -14.84
N ALA A 138 -16.05 -20.77 -15.62
CA ALA A 138 -16.20 -21.83 -16.61
C ALA A 138 -15.10 -21.78 -17.66
N VAL A 139 -14.47 -22.93 -17.89
CA VAL A 139 -13.43 -23.13 -18.91
C VAL A 139 -13.91 -24.10 -19.97
N SER A 140 -13.63 -23.76 -21.24
CA SER A 140 -14.03 -24.56 -22.40
C SER A 140 -12.85 -25.44 -22.82
N ARG A 141 -13.12 -26.66 -23.26
CA ARG A 141 -12.16 -27.58 -23.85
C ARG A 141 -11.38 -26.95 -25.02
N ASN A 142 -10.10 -27.29 -25.14
CA ASN A 142 -9.21 -26.86 -26.22
C ASN A 142 -9.22 -25.33 -26.43
N ALA A 143 -9.06 -24.56 -25.35
CA ALA A 143 -9.15 -23.11 -25.39
C ALA A 143 -8.13 -22.46 -24.45
N TRP A 144 -7.67 -21.26 -24.83
CA TRP A 144 -6.85 -20.42 -23.99
C TRP A 144 -7.71 -19.63 -23.00
N HIS A 145 -7.26 -19.60 -21.74
CA HIS A 145 -7.83 -18.79 -20.68
C HIS A 145 -6.76 -17.86 -20.13
N GLU A 146 -7.14 -16.64 -19.79
CA GLU A 146 -6.22 -15.60 -19.32
C GLU A 146 -6.64 -15.10 -17.94
N LEU A 147 -5.66 -14.89 -17.08
CA LEU A 147 -5.81 -14.27 -15.77
C LEU A 147 -4.84 -13.11 -15.66
N ASP A 148 -5.31 -11.92 -15.24
CA ASP A 148 -4.46 -10.78 -14.94
C ASP A 148 -3.68 -11.05 -13.65
N VAL A 149 -2.36 -11.01 -13.73
CA VAL A 149 -1.43 -11.22 -12.61
C VAL A 149 -0.45 -10.05 -12.48
N THR A 150 -0.81 -8.89 -12.99
CA THR A 150 0.02 -7.67 -13.01
C THR A 150 0.49 -7.28 -11.60
N SER A 151 -0.38 -7.39 -10.61
CA SER A 151 -0.03 -7.07 -9.21
C SER A 151 0.98 -8.03 -8.58
N TYR A 152 1.14 -9.22 -9.13
CA TYR A 152 2.07 -10.24 -8.65
C TYR A 152 3.41 -10.19 -9.37
N VAL A 153 3.41 -9.98 -10.68
CA VAL A 153 4.62 -9.99 -11.52
C VAL A 153 5.17 -8.58 -11.65
N THR A 154 6.08 -8.21 -10.79
CA THR A 154 6.58 -6.82 -10.70
C THR A 154 7.93 -6.58 -11.40
N GLY A 155 8.58 -7.62 -11.93
CA GLY A 155 9.89 -7.49 -12.57
C GLY A 155 10.56 -8.81 -12.88
N ASN A 156 11.88 -8.81 -13.01
CA ASN A 156 12.66 -10.03 -13.13
C ASN A 156 12.60 -10.83 -11.81
N GLY A 157 12.42 -12.14 -11.89
CA GLY A 157 12.29 -12.99 -10.70
C GLY A 157 11.72 -14.37 -11.03
N THR A 158 11.60 -15.21 -10.00
CA THR A 158 10.92 -16.50 -10.09
C THR A 158 9.57 -16.39 -9.39
N TYR A 159 8.52 -16.78 -10.11
CA TYR A 159 7.13 -16.71 -9.68
C TYR A 159 6.55 -18.11 -9.60
N SER A 160 5.89 -18.43 -8.50
CA SER A 160 5.28 -19.74 -8.27
C SER A 160 3.79 -19.56 -7.97
N ILE A 161 2.94 -20.32 -8.65
CA ILE A 161 1.48 -20.22 -8.58
C ILE A 161 0.92 -21.60 -8.28
N GLY A 162 0.08 -21.70 -7.26
CA GLY A 162 -0.70 -22.87 -6.96
C GLY A 162 -2.16 -22.66 -7.34
N VAL A 163 -2.82 -23.73 -7.85
CA VAL A 163 -4.24 -23.68 -8.23
C VAL A 163 -5.00 -24.77 -7.50
N THR A 164 -6.15 -24.38 -6.97
CA THR A 164 -7.08 -25.26 -6.27
C THR A 164 -8.47 -25.17 -6.86
N SER A 165 -9.26 -26.23 -6.75
CA SER A 165 -10.70 -26.20 -7.07
C SER A 165 -11.49 -26.84 -5.95
N THR A 166 -12.72 -26.38 -5.74
CA THR A 166 -13.73 -27.01 -4.90
C THR A 166 -14.79 -27.73 -5.73
N SER A 167 -14.74 -27.59 -7.08
CA SER A 167 -15.61 -28.30 -8.00
C SER A 167 -15.20 -29.75 -8.13
N THR A 168 -16.17 -30.65 -8.15
CA THR A 168 -15.96 -32.09 -8.43
C THR A 168 -16.02 -32.38 -9.94
N ASP A 169 -16.25 -31.36 -10.73
CA ASP A 169 -16.10 -31.33 -12.18
C ASP A 169 -14.77 -30.60 -12.43
N GLY A 170 -13.67 -31.35 -12.36
CA GLY A 170 -12.31 -30.82 -12.46
C GLY A 170 -12.00 -30.22 -13.83
N ALA A 171 -10.95 -29.42 -13.92
CA ALA A 171 -10.41 -28.92 -15.16
C ALA A 171 -9.03 -29.52 -15.42
N ASP A 172 -8.77 -29.88 -16.69
CA ASP A 172 -7.46 -30.36 -17.14
C ASP A 172 -6.84 -29.31 -18.09
N TYR A 173 -5.65 -28.87 -17.74
CA TYR A 173 -4.86 -27.93 -18.54
C TYR A 173 -3.67 -28.65 -19.18
N ASP A 174 -3.21 -28.13 -20.29
CA ASP A 174 -1.96 -28.55 -20.91
C ASP A 174 -0.77 -28.18 -20.02
N SER A 175 0.19 -29.09 -19.91
CA SER A 175 1.46 -28.89 -19.23
C SER A 175 2.53 -28.30 -20.16
N ARG A 176 3.71 -27.98 -19.62
CA ARG A 176 4.85 -27.52 -20.41
C ARG A 176 5.34 -28.56 -21.43
N GLU A 177 5.05 -29.84 -21.24
CA GLU A 177 5.41 -30.92 -22.11
C GLU A 177 4.67 -30.85 -23.45
N THR A 178 3.54 -30.15 -23.53
CA THR A 178 2.77 -30.00 -24.78
C THR A 178 3.37 -28.97 -25.74
N GLY A 179 4.35 -28.18 -25.30
CA GLY A 179 5.09 -27.22 -26.11
C GLY A 179 4.26 -26.03 -26.56
N ALA A 180 3.46 -26.12 -27.61
CA ALA A 180 2.73 -24.97 -28.19
C ALA A 180 1.62 -24.43 -27.30
N THR A 181 1.01 -25.28 -26.49
CA THR A 181 -0.10 -24.96 -25.58
C THR A 181 0.33 -24.89 -24.11
N ALA A 182 1.64 -25.01 -23.84
CA ALA A 182 2.24 -24.90 -22.53
C ALA A 182 1.82 -23.61 -21.82
N PRO A 183 1.68 -23.61 -20.47
CA PRO A 183 1.38 -22.42 -19.70
C PRO A 183 2.34 -21.25 -19.96
N GLN A 184 1.81 -20.06 -20.13
CA GLN A 184 2.54 -18.87 -20.53
C GLN A 184 2.33 -17.75 -19.52
N LEU A 185 3.40 -17.02 -19.23
CA LEU A 185 3.35 -15.73 -18.54
C LEU A 185 3.72 -14.64 -19.55
N VAL A 186 2.74 -13.86 -19.96
CA VAL A 186 2.88 -12.79 -20.94
C VAL A 186 3.08 -11.49 -20.19
N VAL A 187 4.30 -10.94 -20.25
CA VAL A 187 4.69 -9.72 -19.53
C VAL A 187 4.83 -8.59 -20.52
N THR A 188 4.09 -7.52 -20.30
CA THR A 188 4.22 -6.27 -21.06
C THR A 188 5.06 -5.28 -20.27
N THR A 189 6.08 -4.72 -20.91
CA THR A 189 6.92 -3.67 -20.32
C THR A 189 6.70 -2.37 -21.07
N GLY A 190 6.54 -1.28 -20.33
CA GLY A 190 6.56 0.07 -20.90
C GLY A 190 8.01 0.51 -21.11
N THR A 191 8.28 1.27 -22.16
CA THR A 191 9.55 1.99 -22.29
C THR A 191 9.53 3.20 -21.36
N THR A 192 10.57 3.32 -20.56
CA THR A 192 10.80 4.48 -19.69
C THR A 192 11.16 5.72 -20.52
N THR A 193 10.19 6.34 -21.14
CA THR A 193 10.12 7.76 -21.48
C THR A 193 8.65 8.14 -21.59
N THR A 194 7.93 7.91 -20.53
CA THR A 194 6.70 8.64 -20.26
C THR A 194 6.84 9.18 -18.85
N THR A 195 6.72 10.47 -18.71
CA THR A 195 5.93 10.95 -17.58
C THR A 195 4.77 9.97 -17.47
N PRO A 196 4.63 9.17 -16.40
CA PRO A 196 3.45 8.34 -16.24
C PRO A 196 2.26 9.27 -16.43
N ALA A 197 1.24 8.86 -17.17
CA ALA A 197 -0.09 9.36 -16.89
C ALA A 197 -0.22 9.20 -15.38
N PRO A 198 -0.45 10.26 -14.59
CA PRO A 198 -0.31 10.20 -13.15
C PRO A 198 -1.11 8.98 -12.68
N SER A 199 -0.41 7.97 -12.16
CA SER A 199 -1.06 6.99 -11.31
C SER A 199 -1.77 7.85 -10.30
N ALA A 200 -3.09 7.71 -10.17
CA ALA A 200 -3.81 8.55 -9.23
C ALA A 200 -3.01 8.51 -7.93
N ASP A 201 -2.56 9.69 -7.48
CA ASP A 201 -1.67 9.79 -6.33
C ASP A 201 -2.20 8.92 -5.19
N PRO A 202 -1.34 8.17 -4.49
CA PRO A 202 -1.81 7.28 -3.46
C PRO A 202 -2.65 8.02 -2.43
N VAL A 203 -3.77 7.43 -2.05
CA VAL A 203 -4.63 7.95 -1.00
C VAL A 203 -4.33 7.19 0.30
N LEU A 204 -4.07 7.94 1.36
CA LEU A 204 -3.98 7.47 2.73
C LEU A 204 -5.16 8.08 3.50
N VAL A 205 -6.10 7.26 3.98
CA VAL A 205 -7.35 7.73 4.60
C VAL A 205 -7.63 6.98 5.90
N GLY A 206 -8.14 7.67 6.90
CA GLY A 206 -8.49 7.02 8.16
C GLY A 206 -8.70 7.99 9.30
N VAL A 207 -8.77 7.47 10.51
CA VAL A 207 -9.06 8.19 11.75
C VAL A 207 -8.73 7.28 12.94
N GLY A 208 -8.75 7.79 14.16
CA GLY A 208 -8.68 7.00 15.40
C GLY A 208 -9.97 7.07 16.19
N ASP A 209 -9.97 6.38 17.35
CA ASP A 209 -11.06 6.45 18.32
C ASP A 209 -12.38 5.94 17.70
N ILE A 210 -12.40 4.63 17.31
CA ILE A 210 -13.29 4.14 16.25
C ILE A 210 -14.53 3.46 16.83
N SER A 211 -14.44 2.18 17.21
CA SER A 211 -15.63 1.33 17.39
C SER A 211 -15.98 1.13 18.84
N ASP A 212 -17.20 1.48 19.21
CA ASP A 212 -17.81 1.16 20.50
C ASP A 212 -19.20 0.52 20.29
N SER A 213 -20.04 0.49 21.32
CA SER A 213 -21.42 0.03 21.21
C SER A 213 -22.38 0.99 20.51
N GLY A 214 -21.90 2.15 20.08
CA GLY A 214 -22.66 3.16 19.32
C GLY A 214 -22.68 2.88 17.82
N SER A 215 -23.03 3.88 17.04
CA SER A 215 -23.15 3.79 15.57
C SER A 215 -22.24 4.75 14.82
N GLY A 216 -21.38 5.48 15.53
CA GLY A 216 -20.50 6.48 14.92
C GLY A 216 -19.47 5.85 13.98
N ASP A 217 -18.97 4.67 14.31
CA ASP A 217 -18.05 3.90 13.49
C ASP A 217 -18.66 3.39 12.17
N SER A 218 -19.97 3.05 12.17
CA SER A 218 -20.68 2.69 10.94
C SER A 218 -20.66 3.85 9.93
N VAL A 219 -20.90 5.06 10.42
CA VAL A 219 -20.92 6.27 9.58
C VAL A 219 -19.56 6.56 8.97
N THR A 220 -18.47 6.41 9.73
CA THR A 220 -17.12 6.64 9.20
C THR A 220 -16.64 5.48 8.33
N ALA A 221 -17.09 4.25 8.58
CA ALA A 221 -16.84 3.11 7.71
C ALA A 221 -17.53 3.28 6.33
N ASP A 222 -18.75 3.84 6.29
CA ASP A 222 -19.46 4.13 5.04
C ASP A 222 -18.71 5.18 4.18
N LEU A 223 -18.04 6.16 4.80
CA LEU A 223 -17.17 7.09 4.07
C LEU A 223 -16.00 6.38 3.38
N LEU A 224 -15.47 5.34 4.01
CA LEU A 224 -14.35 4.56 3.45
C LEU A 224 -14.78 3.70 2.26
N ASP A 225 -16.06 3.33 2.13
CA ASP A 225 -16.56 2.59 0.96
C ASP A 225 -16.34 3.38 -0.33
N ASP A 226 -16.50 4.70 -0.27
CA ASP A 226 -16.37 5.60 -1.42
C ASP A 226 -14.94 6.16 -1.61
N ILE A 227 -14.03 5.92 -0.66
CA ILE A 227 -12.66 6.43 -0.73
C ILE A 227 -11.67 5.27 -0.90
N PRO A 228 -11.16 5.04 -2.11
CA PRO A 228 -10.15 4.02 -2.35
C PRO A 228 -8.80 4.40 -1.71
N GLY A 229 -7.90 3.43 -1.56
CA GLY A 229 -6.54 3.65 -1.05
C GLY A 229 -6.26 2.88 0.24
N THR A 230 -5.13 3.20 0.87
CA THR A 230 -4.71 2.59 2.13
C THR A 230 -5.44 3.23 3.29
N VAL A 231 -6.01 2.40 4.17
CA VAL A 231 -6.64 2.85 5.41
C VAL A 231 -5.62 2.83 6.54
N PHE A 232 -5.52 3.91 7.30
CA PHE A 232 -4.78 3.93 8.57
C PHE A 232 -5.75 3.99 9.76
N THR A 233 -5.31 3.56 10.92
CA THR A 233 -5.99 3.86 12.19
C THR A 233 -5.04 4.53 13.17
N LEU A 234 -5.57 5.45 13.98
CA LEU A 234 -4.78 6.22 14.96
C LEU A 234 -4.95 5.68 16.39
N GLY A 235 -5.16 4.39 16.53
CA GLY A 235 -5.36 3.74 17.82
C GLY A 235 -6.78 3.86 18.36
N ASP A 236 -7.00 3.19 19.50
CA ASP A 236 -8.30 2.98 20.10
C ASP A 236 -9.28 2.44 19.05
N ASN A 237 -8.86 1.29 18.49
CA ASN A 237 -9.58 0.67 17.38
C ASN A 237 -10.95 0.16 17.86
N VAL A 238 -11.02 -0.32 19.09
CA VAL A 238 -12.27 -0.78 19.69
C VAL A 238 -12.29 -0.49 21.21
N TYR A 239 -13.45 -0.14 21.72
CA TYR A 239 -13.72 0.18 23.11
C TYR A 239 -14.52 -0.94 23.80
N ASP A 240 -14.42 -1.05 25.16
CA ASP A 240 -13.60 -0.21 26.08
C ASP A 240 -12.20 -0.81 26.32
N SER A 241 -11.96 -2.09 25.93
CA SER A 241 -10.80 -2.85 26.42
C SER A 241 -9.96 -3.51 25.32
N GLY A 242 -10.28 -3.33 24.05
CA GLY A 242 -9.53 -3.90 22.95
C GLY A 242 -9.53 -5.44 22.95
N THR A 243 -10.60 -6.06 23.47
CA THR A 243 -10.72 -7.51 23.50
C THR A 243 -11.06 -8.07 22.12
N ARG A 244 -10.70 -9.33 21.87
CA ARG A 244 -11.10 -10.02 20.65
C ARG A 244 -12.63 -10.03 20.45
N SER A 245 -13.39 -10.12 21.55
CA SER A 245 -14.86 -10.07 21.49
C SER A 245 -15.37 -8.73 21.01
N GLU A 246 -14.79 -7.63 21.50
CA GLU A 246 -15.16 -6.27 21.08
C GLU A 246 -14.79 -6.05 19.60
N PHE A 247 -13.60 -6.50 19.16
CA PHE A 247 -13.25 -6.48 17.74
C PHE A 247 -14.27 -7.22 16.87
N SER A 248 -14.71 -8.40 17.30
CA SER A 248 -15.70 -9.18 16.55
C SER A 248 -17.10 -8.56 16.59
N SER A 249 -17.46 -7.87 17.68
CA SER A 249 -18.82 -7.35 17.89
C SER A 249 -19.01 -5.94 17.34
N TYR A 250 -17.97 -5.10 17.36
CA TYR A 250 -18.07 -3.68 17.01
C TYR A 250 -17.26 -3.32 15.77
N TYR A 251 -15.98 -3.67 15.70
CA TYR A 251 -15.11 -3.30 14.59
C TYR A 251 -15.36 -4.11 13.32
N GLU A 252 -15.49 -5.45 13.45
CA GLU A 252 -15.65 -6.36 12.31
C GLU A 252 -16.90 -6.04 11.45
N PRO A 253 -18.08 -5.74 12.03
CA PRO A 253 -19.28 -5.42 11.24
C PRO A 253 -19.17 -4.12 10.46
N THR A 254 -18.30 -3.20 10.85
CA THR A 254 -18.16 -1.84 10.30
C THR A 254 -16.84 -1.67 9.56
N TRP A 255 -15.77 -1.30 10.24
CA TRP A 255 -14.44 -1.10 9.68
C TRP A 255 -13.76 -2.39 9.21
N GLY A 256 -14.22 -3.56 9.71
CA GLY A 256 -13.67 -4.87 9.34
C GLY A 256 -13.72 -5.16 7.84
N ARG A 257 -14.70 -4.62 7.10
CA ARG A 257 -14.78 -4.76 5.64
C ARG A 257 -13.61 -4.10 4.89
N HIS A 258 -12.91 -3.17 5.55
CA HIS A 258 -11.71 -2.51 5.03
C HIS A 258 -10.39 -3.11 5.54
N LYS A 259 -10.44 -4.15 6.38
CA LYS A 259 -9.28 -4.76 7.03
C LYS A 259 -8.15 -5.10 6.06
N ALA A 260 -8.46 -5.63 4.88
CA ALA A 260 -7.46 -6.03 3.90
C ALA A 260 -6.52 -4.89 3.47
N ARG A 261 -7.02 -3.64 3.45
CA ARG A 261 -6.26 -2.44 3.09
C ARG A 261 -5.87 -1.57 4.30
N THR A 262 -6.13 -2.04 5.54
CA THR A 262 -5.85 -1.30 6.76
C THR A 262 -4.40 -1.50 7.23
N ARG A 263 -3.76 -0.41 7.66
CA ARG A 263 -2.44 -0.32 8.31
C ARG A 263 -2.63 0.30 9.68
N PRO A 264 -2.91 -0.49 10.72
CA PRO A 264 -3.35 0.03 12.01
C PRO A 264 -2.20 0.52 12.88
N SER A 265 -2.50 1.42 13.84
CA SER A 265 -1.70 1.64 15.04
C SER A 265 -2.53 1.33 16.29
N PRO A 266 -1.90 0.93 17.43
CA PRO A 266 -2.64 0.64 18.65
C PRO A 266 -2.82 1.89 19.52
N GLY A 267 -3.96 1.98 20.24
CA GLY A 267 -4.24 2.98 21.25
C GLY A 267 -4.22 2.41 22.67
N ASN A 268 -4.52 3.25 23.66
CA ASN A 268 -4.50 2.84 25.05
C ASN A 268 -5.67 1.87 25.41
N HIS A 269 -6.81 2.01 24.75
CA HIS A 269 -7.92 1.06 24.94
C HIS A 269 -7.59 -0.32 24.35
N ASP A 270 -6.86 -0.42 23.25
CA ASP A 270 -6.34 -1.68 22.74
C ASP A 270 -5.38 -2.35 23.76
N TYR A 271 -4.66 -1.55 24.56
CA TYR A 271 -3.75 -2.02 25.61
C TYR A 271 -4.39 -2.30 26.95
N ASN A 272 -5.68 -1.97 27.16
CA ASN A 272 -6.43 -2.42 28.32
C ASN A 272 -6.53 -3.96 28.37
N THR A 273 -6.54 -4.62 27.21
CA THR A 273 -6.25 -6.05 27.11
C THR A 273 -4.73 -6.26 27.14
N SER A 274 -4.27 -7.11 28.06
CA SER A 274 -2.84 -7.31 28.31
C SER A 274 -2.04 -7.57 27.03
N GLY A 275 -1.01 -6.75 26.82
CA GLY A 275 -0.16 -6.82 25.63
C GLY A 275 -0.87 -6.49 24.31
N ALA A 276 -2.03 -5.83 24.38
CA ALA A 276 -2.90 -5.55 23.23
C ALA A 276 -3.23 -6.83 22.41
N SER A 277 -3.41 -7.95 23.09
CA SER A 277 -3.57 -9.26 22.42
C SER A 277 -4.76 -9.29 21.46
N GLY A 278 -5.89 -8.66 21.80
CA GLY A 278 -7.05 -8.59 20.89
C GLY A 278 -6.73 -7.85 19.58
N TYR A 279 -5.99 -6.75 19.66
CA TYR A 279 -5.51 -5.98 18.51
C TYR A 279 -4.57 -6.82 17.62
N TYR A 280 -3.54 -7.45 18.20
CA TYR A 280 -2.61 -8.28 17.41
C TYR A 280 -3.27 -9.53 16.85
N ASP A 281 -4.16 -10.17 17.60
CA ASP A 281 -4.92 -11.33 17.11
C ASP A 281 -5.88 -10.97 15.98
N TYR A 282 -6.47 -9.77 16.06
CA TYR A 282 -7.39 -9.30 15.02
C TYR A 282 -6.66 -8.90 13.74
N PHE A 283 -5.68 -7.99 13.80
CA PHE A 283 -5.00 -7.46 12.62
C PHE A 283 -3.89 -8.38 12.08
N GLY A 284 -3.35 -9.28 12.92
CA GLY A 284 -2.29 -10.20 12.51
C GLY A 284 -1.05 -9.47 11.98
N ALA A 285 -0.57 -9.88 10.82
CA ALA A 285 0.63 -9.30 10.20
C ALA A 285 0.49 -7.79 9.86
N GLN A 286 -0.73 -7.29 9.70
CA GLN A 286 -0.97 -5.86 9.41
C GLN A 286 -0.66 -4.95 10.61
N ALA A 287 -0.68 -5.48 11.84
CA ALA A 287 -0.26 -4.78 13.06
C ALA A 287 1.28 -4.62 13.18
N GLY A 288 2.04 -5.07 12.18
CA GLY A 288 3.50 -5.15 12.25
C GLY A 288 3.97 -6.31 13.14
N PRO A 289 5.26 -6.35 13.54
CA PRO A 289 5.79 -7.39 14.39
C PRO A 289 5.06 -7.44 15.74
N SER A 290 4.59 -8.64 16.10
CA SER A 290 3.85 -8.86 17.34
C SER A 290 4.57 -8.31 18.58
N GLY A 291 3.83 -7.63 19.46
CA GLY A 291 4.33 -6.98 20.66
C GLY A 291 5.10 -5.66 20.43
N ARG A 292 5.36 -5.27 19.18
CA ARG A 292 5.98 -3.98 18.83
C ARG A 292 4.94 -2.95 18.43
N GLY A 293 4.07 -3.25 17.45
CA GLY A 293 3.04 -2.36 16.92
C GLY A 293 3.60 -1.11 16.25
N TYR A 294 4.88 -1.15 15.81
CA TYR A 294 5.50 -0.13 14.98
C TYR A 294 6.17 -0.76 13.75
N TYR A 295 6.00 -0.14 12.61
CA TYR A 295 6.47 -0.60 11.31
C TYR A 295 6.41 0.55 10.30
N SER A 296 7.01 0.36 9.12
CA SER A 296 6.93 1.31 8.01
C SER A 296 6.61 0.60 6.69
N TYR A 297 6.17 1.36 5.72
CA TYR A 297 5.90 0.95 4.36
C TYR A 297 5.92 2.16 3.43
N ASP A 298 6.08 1.92 2.14
CA ASP A 298 6.06 2.98 1.15
C ASP A 298 4.74 3.04 0.41
N LEU A 299 4.26 4.26 0.13
CA LEU A 299 3.13 4.54 -0.75
C LEU A 299 3.57 5.55 -1.83
N GLY A 300 3.80 5.10 -3.04
CA GLY A 300 4.35 5.94 -4.09
C GLY A 300 5.70 6.53 -3.67
N ASP A 301 5.80 7.85 -3.63
CA ASP A 301 7.00 8.59 -3.25
C ASP A 301 7.05 8.94 -1.75
N TRP A 302 6.15 8.37 -0.94
CA TRP A 302 6.03 8.61 0.48
C TRP A 302 6.54 7.46 1.32
N HIS A 303 7.26 7.80 2.39
CA HIS A 303 7.57 6.88 3.49
C HIS A 303 6.51 7.03 4.58
N VAL A 304 5.82 5.95 4.92
CA VAL A 304 4.69 5.94 5.86
C VAL A 304 5.05 5.09 7.07
N ILE A 305 4.93 5.67 8.27
CA ILE A 305 5.41 5.07 9.51
C ILE A 305 4.29 4.97 10.53
N SER A 306 3.94 3.75 10.94
CA SER A 306 3.09 3.49 12.10
C SER A 306 3.96 3.37 13.35
N LEU A 307 3.61 4.07 14.42
CA LEU A 307 4.30 4.02 15.71
C LEU A 307 3.36 3.60 16.84
N ASN A 308 3.94 3.14 17.95
CA ASN A 308 3.20 2.70 19.12
C ASN A 308 3.48 3.61 20.31
N SER A 309 2.52 4.45 20.67
CA SER A 309 2.64 5.36 21.80
C SER A 309 2.26 4.74 23.16
N ASN A 310 2.07 3.42 23.23
CA ASN A 310 1.75 2.70 24.48
C ASN A 310 2.95 1.95 25.06
N ILE A 311 4.09 1.97 24.39
CA ILE A 311 5.36 1.38 24.84
C ILE A 311 6.42 2.47 25.04
N SER A 312 7.63 2.10 25.43
CA SER A 312 8.69 3.09 25.67
C SER A 312 9.02 3.90 24.40
N MET A 313 8.90 5.20 24.50
CA MET A 313 9.19 6.21 23.46
C MET A 313 10.39 7.09 23.80
N SER A 314 11.05 6.83 24.93
CA SER A 314 12.19 7.64 25.38
C SER A 314 13.33 7.61 24.36
N ALA A 315 14.13 8.67 24.33
CA ALA A 315 15.35 8.71 23.54
C ALA A 315 16.24 7.50 23.87
N GLY A 316 16.70 6.79 22.84
CA GLY A 316 17.45 5.55 22.96
C GLY A 316 16.61 4.31 23.29
N SER A 317 15.27 4.39 23.33
CA SER A 317 14.42 3.19 23.42
C SER A 317 14.52 2.33 22.14
N PRO A 318 14.15 1.05 22.19
CA PRO A 318 14.15 0.21 20.99
C PRO A 318 13.38 0.80 19.82
N GLN A 319 12.20 1.40 20.07
CA GLN A 319 11.37 2.02 19.04
C GLN A 319 12.00 3.29 18.48
N GLU A 320 12.55 4.16 19.33
CA GLU A 320 13.17 5.42 18.87
C GLU A 320 14.44 5.14 18.05
N ARG A 321 15.27 4.17 18.46
CA ARG A 321 16.44 3.75 17.65
C ARG A 321 16.02 3.13 16.31
N TRP A 322 14.96 2.31 16.32
CA TRP A 322 14.42 1.74 15.08
C TRP A 322 13.93 2.86 14.16
N LEU A 323 13.15 3.81 14.69
CA LEU A 323 12.63 4.94 13.91
C LEU A 323 13.75 5.74 13.24
N ARG A 324 14.83 6.06 13.96
CA ARG A 324 15.98 6.76 13.38
C ARG A 324 16.69 5.95 12.31
N ALA A 325 16.83 4.65 12.51
CA ALA A 325 17.46 3.77 11.52
C ALA A 325 16.59 3.64 10.26
N ASP A 326 15.28 3.54 10.41
CA ASP A 326 14.30 3.45 9.36
C ASP A 326 14.27 4.75 8.51
N LEU A 327 14.19 5.90 9.17
CA LEU A 327 14.26 7.23 8.53
C LEU A 327 15.58 7.45 7.79
N ALA A 328 16.71 7.00 8.37
CA ALA A 328 18.02 7.11 7.74
C ALA A 328 18.18 6.20 6.50
N ALA A 329 17.44 5.11 6.44
CA ALA A 329 17.46 4.16 5.31
C ALA A 329 16.48 4.56 4.20
N SER A 330 15.46 5.36 4.50
CA SER A 330 14.48 5.81 3.51
C SER A 330 15.11 6.73 2.47
N THR A 331 14.77 6.49 1.22
CA THR A 331 15.13 7.36 0.07
C THR A 331 13.95 8.19 -0.42
N LYS A 332 12.80 8.09 0.26
CA LYS A 332 11.60 8.83 -0.11
C LYS A 332 11.71 10.29 0.30
N ARG A 333 11.19 11.17 -0.55
CA ARG A 333 11.23 12.61 -0.32
C ARG A 333 10.32 13.04 0.82
N CYS A 334 9.12 12.46 0.87
CA CYS A 334 8.08 12.85 1.81
C CYS A 334 7.88 11.76 2.89
N THR A 335 7.59 12.19 4.11
CA THR A 335 7.37 11.26 5.23
C THR A 335 6.14 11.64 6.04
N VAL A 336 5.26 10.66 6.27
CA VAL A 336 4.14 10.75 7.21
C VAL A 336 4.28 9.71 8.30
N ALA A 337 4.10 10.10 9.55
CA ALA A 337 4.06 9.17 10.67
C ALA A 337 2.75 9.30 11.44
N TYR A 338 2.28 8.19 12.03
CA TYR A 338 1.06 8.19 12.81
C TYR A 338 1.13 7.27 14.03
N TRP A 339 0.46 7.70 15.10
CA TRP A 339 0.30 6.98 16.36
C TRP A 339 -0.87 7.55 17.16
N HIS A 340 -1.16 7.03 18.36
CA HIS A 340 -2.36 7.42 19.11
C HIS A 340 -2.22 8.74 19.88
N HIS A 341 -1.29 8.86 20.83
CA HIS A 341 -1.24 9.98 21.79
C HIS A 341 -0.60 11.25 21.20
N PRO A 342 -1.31 12.40 21.10
CA PRO A 342 -0.81 13.61 20.48
C PRO A 342 0.24 14.34 21.35
N LEU A 343 1.30 14.87 20.70
CA LEU A 343 2.23 15.80 21.34
C LEU A 343 1.60 17.19 21.49
N PHE A 344 0.76 17.57 20.55
CA PHE A 344 0.04 18.86 20.54
C PHE A 344 -1.45 18.62 20.42
N THR A 345 -2.23 19.21 21.32
CA THR A 345 -3.70 19.17 21.31
C THR A 345 -4.28 20.24 22.19
N SER A 346 -5.44 20.77 21.81
CA SER A 346 -6.27 21.68 22.62
C SER A 346 -7.44 20.96 23.29
N GLY A 347 -7.48 19.62 23.26
CA GLY A 347 -8.54 18.83 23.90
C GLY A 347 -8.64 19.08 25.41
N ALA A 348 -9.86 19.08 25.93
CA ALA A 348 -10.12 19.26 27.36
C ALA A 348 -9.97 17.97 28.16
N ASN A 349 -10.20 16.81 27.51
CA ASN A 349 -10.24 15.52 28.19
C ASN A 349 -8.84 14.93 28.39
N HIS A 350 -7.98 15.03 27.38
CA HIS A 350 -6.62 14.50 27.43
C HIS A 350 -5.59 15.59 27.14
N SER A 351 -4.63 15.73 28.03
CA SER A 351 -3.52 16.68 27.88
C SER A 351 -2.52 16.23 26.83
N PRO A 352 -1.73 17.17 26.25
CA PRO A 352 -0.61 16.81 25.37
C PRO A 352 0.32 15.77 25.99
N SER A 353 0.65 14.72 25.25
CA SER A 353 1.56 13.66 25.69
C SER A 353 3.01 14.03 25.40
N THR A 354 3.70 14.62 26.36
CA THR A 354 5.12 14.97 26.20
C THR A 354 6.04 13.75 26.10
N ALA A 355 5.55 12.56 26.44
CA ALA A 355 6.29 11.29 26.27
C ALA A 355 6.53 10.97 24.80
N THR A 356 5.72 11.46 23.86
CA THR A 356 5.89 11.25 22.41
C THR A 356 6.93 12.21 21.78
N ARG A 357 7.41 13.21 22.55
CA ARG A 357 8.39 14.19 22.02
C ARG A 357 9.65 13.57 21.43
N PRO A 358 10.27 12.50 21.97
CA PRO A 358 11.47 11.91 21.37
C PRO A 358 11.20 11.31 19.97
N LEU A 359 10.01 10.74 19.74
CA LEU A 359 9.60 10.26 18.41
C LEU A 359 9.41 11.44 17.45
N PHE A 360 8.70 12.49 17.91
CA PHE A 360 8.52 13.71 17.12
C PHE A 360 9.87 14.40 16.80
N GLN A 361 10.82 14.40 17.76
CA GLN A 361 12.15 14.93 17.55
C GLN A 361 12.92 14.12 16.49
N ALA A 362 12.84 12.78 16.51
CA ALA A 362 13.46 11.94 15.50
C ALA A 362 12.89 12.26 14.10
N LEU A 363 11.57 12.37 13.98
CA LEU A 363 10.91 12.76 12.72
C LEU A 363 11.36 14.14 12.23
N TYR A 364 11.43 15.12 13.13
CA TYR A 364 11.89 16.48 12.81
C TYR A 364 13.36 16.52 12.36
N ASP A 365 14.22 15.74 12.99
CA ASP A 365 15.65 15.63 12.65
C ASP A 365 15.86 15.11 11.22
N TYR A 366 14.91 14.31 10.72
CA TYR A 366 14.92 13.72 9.37
C TYR A 366 13.93 14.38 8.39
N ASN A 367 13.47 15.61 8.70
CA ASN A 367 12.59 16.41 7.85
C ASN A 367 11.26 15.72 7.48
N ALA A 368 10.63 15.02 8.40
CA ALA A 368 9.29 14.49 8.16
C ALA A 368 8.24 15.61 8.03
N ASP A 369 7.21 15.39 7.24
CA ASP A 369 6.26 16.42 6.81
C ASP A 369 4.98 16.43 7.65
N VAL A 370 4.45 15.23 8.00
CA VAL A 370 3.13 15.08 8.61
C VAL A 370 3.17 14.11 9.78
N VAL A 371 2.45 14.48 10.85
CA VAL A 371 2.15 13.59 11.98
C VAL A 371 0.64 13.54 12.19
N LEU A 372 0.08 12.32 12.29
CA LEU A 372 -1.33 12.07 12.56
C LEU A 372 -1.48 11.38 13.92
N THR A 373 -2.45 11.83 14.71
CA THR A 373 -2.72 11.29 16.05
C THR A 373 -4.23 11.25 16.34
N GLY A 374 -4.65 10.44 17.32
CA GLY A 374 -6.01 10.33 17.83
C GLY A 374 -6.13 10.79 19.27
N HIS A 375 -6.76 9.95 20.14
CA HIS A 375 -6.86 10.04 21.59
C HIS A 375 -7.80 11.16 22.11
N ASN A 376 -7.77 12.34 21.52
CA ASN A 376 -8.80 13.34 21.76
C ASN A 376 -9.85 13.20 20.66
N HIS A 377 -11.09 12.89 21.05
CA HIS A 377 -12.19 12.60 20.13
C HIS A 377 -12.70 13.89 19.47
N GLN A 378 -11.82 14.47 18.65
CA GLN A 378 -12.02 15.75 17.96
C GLN A 378 -11.10 15.82 16.73
N TYR A 379 -11.39 16.76 15.84
CA TYR A 379 -10.48 17.14 14.77
C TYR A 379 -9.74 18.42 15.16
N GLU A 380 -8.41 18.41 15.04
CA GLU A 380 -7.60 19.61 15.22
C GLU A 380 -6.39 19.55 14.28
N ARG A 381 -6.13 20.64 13.55
CA ARG A 381 -4.96 20.79 12.71
C ARG A 381 -4.09 21.93 13.19
N PHE A 382 -2.79 21.68 13.28
CA PHE A 382 -1.78 22.68 13.64
C PHE A 382 -0.99 23.15 12.42
N ALA A 383 -0.53 24.40 12.46
CA ALA A 383 0.53 24.89 11.57
C ALA A 383 1.81 24.05 11.76
N PRO A 384 2.74 24.05 10.79
CA PRO A 384 4.01 23.34 10.94
C PRO A 384 4.78 23.80 12.19
N GLN A 385 5.19 22.86 13.04
CA GLN A 385 5.82 23.13 14.34
C GLN A 385 7.12 22.33 14.52
N ASN A 386 8.05 22.92 15.28
CA ASN A 386 9.18 22.19 15.82
C ASN A 386 8.76 21.34 17.05
N PRO A 387 9.61 20.41 17.56
CA PRO A 387 9.27 19.54 18.70
C PRO A 387 8.91 20.26 20.01
N ASN A 388 9.18 21.56 20.12
CA ASN A 388 8.87 22.38 21.29
C ASN A 388 7.58 23.20 21.10
N GLY A 389 6.86 23.04 19.97
CA GLY A 389 5.61 23.73 19.65
C GLY A 389 5.81 25.14 19.11
N GLY A 390 7.03 25.52 18.76
CA GLY A 390 7.30 26.76 18.04
C GLY A 390 6.90 26.64 16.57
N LEU A 391 6.26 27.68 16.02
CA LEU A 391 5.98 27.76 14.58
C LEU A 391 7.28 27.67 13.78
N ASP A 392 7.30 26.78 12.80
CA ASP A 392 8.45 26.58 11.93
C ASP A 392 7.95 26.24 10.50
N THR A 393 7.81 27.27 9.69
CA THR A 393 7.27 27.12 8.33
C THR A 393 8.29 26.56 7.33
N ALA A 394 9.56 26.44 7.73
CA ALA A 394 10.63 25.96 6.85
C ALA A 394 10.89 24.46 6.99
N ARG A 395 10.78 23.91 8.22
CA ARG A 395 11.12 22.53 8.55
C ARG A 395 10.15 21.87 9.52
N GLY A 396 9.12 22.61 9.95
CA GLY A 396 8.17 22.15 10.95
C GLY A 396 7.26 21.06 10.42
N ILE A 397 6.87 20.15 11.29
CA ILE A 397 5.94 19.07 10.98
C ILE A 397 4.51 19.55 11.18
N ARG A 398 3.64 19.38 10.18
CA ARG A 398 2.21 19.62 10.31
C ARG A 398 1.57 18.47 11.08
N SER A 399 0.86 18.81 12.16
CA SER A 399 0.22 17.82 13.01
C SER A 399 -1.30 17.86 12.90
N PHE A 400 -1.91 16.69 12.91
CA PHE A 400 -3.36 16.49 12.97
C PHE A 400 -3.72 15.64 14.18
N VAL A 401 -4.75 16.06 14.91
CA VAL A 401 -5.49 15.21 15.82
C VAL A 401 -6.78 14.83 15.11
N ALA A 402 -6.99 13.56 14.86
CA ALA A 402 -8.13 13.05 14.12
C ALA A 402 -8.70 11.83 14.88
N GLY A 403 -9.46 12.12 15.94
CA GLY A 403 -10.06 11.13 16.84
C GLY A 403 -11.59 11.08 16.74
N MET A 404 -12.16 11.24 15.54
CA MET A 404 -13.60 11.27 15.32
C MET A 404 -14.11 10.04 14.56
N GLY A 405 -13.53 8.88 14.86
CA GLY A 405 -13.83 7.63 14.15
C GLY A 405 -15.17 6.99 14.49
N GLY A 406 -15.74 7.35 15.64
CA GLY A 406 -17.03 6.79 16.07
C GLY A 406 -17.31 6.86 17.55
N ALA A 407 -16.28 6.90 18.38
CA ALA A 407 -16.43 7.13 19.82
C ALA A 407 -16.93 8.56 20.12
N GLY A 408 -17.59 8.73 21.26
CA GLY A 408 -18.25 10.00 21.62
C GLY A 408 -17.33 11.21 21.63
N HIS A 409 -17.79 12.36 21.13
CA HIS A 409 -16.98 13.57 20.95
C HIS A 409 -16.54 14.22 22.27
N TYR A 410 -15.33 14.81 22.25
CA TYR A 410 -14.78 15.58 23.35
C TYR A 410 -14.82 17.09 23.02
N ARG A 411 -14.81 17.92 24.08
CA ARG A 411 -14.78 19.37 23.93
C ARG A 411 -13.35 19.91 23.87
N PHE A 412 -13.19 21.06 23.27
CA PHE A 412 -11.95 21.81 23.35
C PHE A 412 -11.81 22.51 24.72
N GLY A 413 -10.58 22.51 25.22
CA GLY A 413 -10.14 23.33 26.35
C GLY A 413 -9.52 24.63 25.87
N THR A 414 -8.44 25.05 26.51
CA THR A 414 -7.68 26.24 26.07
C THR A 414 -6.98 25.96 24.75
N ILE A 415 -7.32 26.72 23.72
CA ILE A 415 -6.72 26.58 22.39
C ILE A 415 -5.22 26.86 22.45
N LYS A 416 -4.44 25.93 21.96
CA LYS A 416 -2.98 26.05 21.92
C LYS A 416 -2.50 26.93 20.78
N PRO A 417 -1.31 27.55 20.91
CA PRO A 417 -0.68 28.23 19.79
C PRO A 417 -0.59 27.35 18.56
N ASN A 418 -0.66 27.95 17.38
CA ASN A 418 -0.56 27.29 16.07
C ASN A 418 -1.71 26.34 15.73
N SER A 419 -2.77 26.22 16.53
CA SER A 419 -3.99 25.50 16.18
C SER A 419 -4.78 26.29 15.13
N GLU A 420 -4.94 25.74 13.92
CA GLU A 420 -5.51 26.45 12.76
C GLU A 420 -6.97 26.06 12.49
N ALA A 421 -7.31 24.78 12.60
CA ALA A 421 -8.65 24.26 12.31
C ALA A 421 -9.12 23.32 13.42
N ARG A 422 -10.41 23.33 13.74
CA ARG A 422 -10.99 22.57 14.87
C ARG A 422 -12.44 22.21 14.61
N ASN A 423 -12.79 20.97 14.97
CA ASN A 423 -14.17 20.49 15.04
C ASN A 423 -14.32 19.44 16.16
N SER A 424 -15.43 19.45 16.87
CA SER A 424 -15.71 18.52 17.97
C SER A 424 -17.18 18.08 18.04
N ASP A 425 -17.86 18.05 16.90
CA ASP A 425 -19.27 17.68 16.81
C ASP A 425 -19.63 16.88 15.53
N THR A 426 -18.64 16.49 14.75
CA THR A 426 -18.84 15.84 13.45
C THR A 426 -17.92 14.63 13.33
N TYR A 427 -18.50 13.47 13.09
CA TYR A 427 -17.74 12.30 12.69
C TYR A 427 -17.20 12.46 11.27
N GLY A 428 -16.09 11.81 10.99
CA GLY A 428 -15.48 11.89 9.67
C GLY A 428 -14.14 11.19 9.59
N VAL A 429 -13.53 11.22 8.42
CA VAL A 429 -12.21 10.67 8.16
C VAL A 429 -11.27 11.74 7.62
N LEU A 430 -10.00 11.64 7.94
CA LEU A 430 -8.95 12.45 7.35
C LEU A 430 -8.40 11.71 6.13
N LYS A 431 -8.48 12.34 4.97
CA LYS A 431 -7.92 11.86 3.71
C LYS A 431 -6.69 12.68 3.35
N LEU A 432 -5.60 11.99 3.03
CA LEU A 432 -4.41 12.56 2.41
C LEU A 432 -4.27 12.02 0.98
N THR A 433 -4.04 12.91 0.02
CA THR A 433 -3.60 12.54 -1.33
C THR A 433 -2.11 12.83 -1.40
N LEU A 434 -1.31 11.80 -1.65
CA LEU A 434 0.14 11.82 -1.51
C LEU A 434 0.79 12.02 -2.88
N HIS A 435 1.10 13.27 -3.25
CA HIS A 435 1.82 13.62 -4.48
C HIS A 435 3.32 13.30 -4.36
N SER A 436 4.07 13.37 -5.43
CA SER A 436 5.50 13.05 -5.43
C SER A 436 6.37 14.00 -4.58
N ASP A 437 5.90 15.23 -4.32
CA ASP A 437 6.62 16.27 -3.60
C ASP A 437 5.74 17.16 -2.73
N SER A 438 4.48 16.77 -2.54
CA SER A 438 3.47 17.54 -1.81
C SER A 438 2.34 16.62 -1.36
N TYR A 439 1.41 17.14 -0.58
CA TYR A 439 0.21 16.42 -0.19
C TYR A 439 -0.97 17.37 -0.07
N ASP A 440 -2.15 16.82 -0.39
CA ASP A 440 -3.43 17.43 -0.04
C ASP A 440 -3.98 16.76 1.20
N TRP A 441 -4.64 17.54 2.07
CA TRP A 441 -5.47 17.00 3.14
C TRP A 441 -6.92 17.43 2.96
N GLN A 442 -7.81 16.55 3.39
CA GLN A 442 -9.24 16.82 3.44
C GLN A 442 -9.87 16.12 4.64
N PHE A 443 -10.54 16.87 5.49
CA PHE A 443 -11.51 16.29 6.41
C PHE A 443 -12.79 16.00 5.64
N VAL A 444 -13.17 14.71 5.57
CA VAL A 444 -14.40 14.25 4.93
C VAL A 444 -15.44 13.99 6.02
N PRO A 445 -16.45 14.84 6.15
CA PRO A 445 -17.46 14.71 7.19
C PRO A 445 -18.48 13.61 6.88
N GLU A 446 -19.15 13.12 7.93
CA GLU A 446 -20.33 12.28 7.80
C GLU A 446 -21.45 12.96 7.00
N ALA A 447 -22.33 12.16 6.41
CA ALA A 447 -23.43 12.65 5.60
C ALA A 447 -24.32 13.66 6.37
N GLY A 448 -24.66 14.75 5.71
CA GLY A 448 -25.50 15.81 6.27
C GLY A 448 -24.76 16.84 7.16
N ARG A 449 -23.44 16.70 7.36
CA ARG A 449 -22.61 17.71 8.04
C ARG A 449 -21.87 18.56 7.02
N SER A 450 -21.60 19.81 7.40
CA SER A 450 -21.00 20.82 6.51
C SER A 450 -19.58 21.22 6.90
N TYR A 451 -19.05 20.74 8.04
CA TYR A 451 -17.68 21.07 8.41
C TYR A 451 -16.70 20.49 7.40
N SER A 452 -15.76 21.29 6.97
CA SER A 452 -14.68 20.89 6.07
C SER A 452 -13.39 21.63 6.43
N ASP A 453 -12.28 20.95 6.31
CA ASP A 453 -10.93 21.54 6.36
C ASP A 453 -10.10 20.85 5.29
N SER A 454 -9.49 21.62 4.41
CA SER A 454 -8.68 21.10 3.31
C SER A 454 -7.56 22.05 2.94
N GLY A 455 -6.54 21.54 2.28
CA GLY A 455 -5.44 22.35 1.77
C GLY A 455 -4.37 21.49 1.15
N THR A 456 -3.31 22.15 0.69
CA THR A 456 -2.13 21.56 0.03
C THR A 456 -0.86 22.10 0.68
N THR A 457 0.15 21.27 0.84
CA THR A 457 1.50 21.67 1.30
C THR A 457 2.57 20.87 0.59
N ALA A 458 3.66 21.51 0.16
CA ALA A 458 4.84 20.82 -0.35
C ALA A 458 5.58 20.09 0.78
N CYS A 459 6.25 19.00 0.43
CA CYS A 459 7.21 18.32 1.31
C CYS A 459 8.51 19.13 1.45
N HIS A 460 9.26 18.85 2.52
CA HIS A 460 10.55 19.49 2.81
C HIS A 460 11.66 19.11 1.85
#